data_4b01ba1f1b98b147bd79eb9f4a7be073
#
_entry.id   4b01ba1f1b98b147bd79eb9f4a7be073
#
_cell.length_a   1.000
_cell.length_b   1.000
_cell.length_c   1.000
_cell.angle_alpha   90.00
_cell.angle_beta   90.00
_cell.angle_gamma   90.00
#
_symmetry.space_group_name_H-M   'P 1'
#
loop_
_entity.id
_entity.type
_entity.pdbx_description
1 polymer ?
#
loop_
_entity_poly.entity_id
_entity_poly.type
_entity_poly.pdbx_seq_one_letter_code
_entity_poly.pdbx_strand_id
1 'polypeptide(L)'
;MWQKTPEELRAVLSAPFSSSDIEWRVSATNAEKTKGLAVPYVTNRAIQNRLDDTVGIDGWYNDFRPWKNGSAQLCGISIFFPQLEQCLTKWDGADDSEFESVKGGLSDSMKRAAVEWSIGRYLYGMTQVWVTVQITNSGKKSNARIRDEERPRLDQAHDEWVAYLQAKERGENPPRPKAPPPLKAQKGQNGPPAQTQGQYQAPPQGAQQRQRQDQGCLLYTSDAADD
;
A
#
# COMPACT_ATOMS: atom_id res chain seq x y z
N MET A 1 -0.89 -8.74 27.07
CA MET A 1 -1.37 -9.74 26.09
C MET A 1 -2.79 -9.34 25.69
N TRP A 2 -3.09 -9.19 24.40
CA TRP A 2 -4.40 -8.77 23.94
C TRP A 2 -5.47 -9.83 24.24
N GLN A 3 -6.72 -9.37 24.50
CA GLN A 3 -7.83 -10.24 24.91
C GLN A 3 -9.10 -9.85 24.13
N LYS A 4 -9.08 -10.01 22.81
CA LYS A 4 -10.27 -9.78 21.97
C LYS A 4 -10.91 -11.10 21.61
N THR A 5 -12.23 -11.13 21.54
CA THR A 5 -12.94 -12.25 20.93
C THR A 5 -12.65 -12.30 19.43
N PRO A 6 -12.88 -13.43 18.74
CA PRO A 6 -12.73 -13.50 17.27
C PRO A 6 -13.56 -12.45 16.54
N GLU A 7 -14.75 -12.13 17.04
CA GLU A 7 -15.66 -11.10 16.48
C GLU A 7 -15.08 -9.70 16.64
N GLU A 8 -14.58 -9.36 17.83
CA GLU A 8 -13.92 -8.08 18.09
C GLU A 8 -12.64 -7.92 17.27
N LEU A 9 -11.83 -8.98 17.18
CA LEU A 9 -10.64 -8.99 16.35
C LEU A 9 -10.99 -8.74 14.88
N ARG A 10 -12.00 -9.45 14.37
CA ARG A 10 -12.49 -9.27 13.01
C ARG A 10 -12.98 -7.84 12.77
N ALA A 11 -13.77 -7.28 13.69
CA ALA A 11 -14.31 -5.93 13.58
C ALA A 11 -13.18 -4.89 13.44
N VAL A 12 -12.15 -4.97 14.28
CA VAL A 12 -11.01 -4.04 14.24
C VAL A 12 -10.18 -4.22 12.97
N LEU A 13 -9.85 -5.47 12.59
CA LEU A 13 -9.04 -5.74 11.39
C LEU A 13 -9.76 -5.34 10.10
N SER A 14 -11.09 -5.52 10.03
CA SER A 14 -11.89 -5.18 8.84
C SER A 14 -12.34 -3.72 8.78
N ALA A 15 -12.13 -2.95 9.85
CA ALA A 15 -12.55 -1.55 9.90
C ALA A 15 -11.94 -0.75 8.73
N PRO A 16 -12.72 0.11 8.07
CA PRO A 16 -12.20 0.96 7.01
C PRO A 16 -11.04 1.84 7.49
N PHE A 17 -10.15 2.18 6.58
CA PHE A 17 -9.08 3.15 6.79
C PHE A 17 -9.57 4.57 6.49
N SER A 18 -8.83 5.58 6.97
CA SER A 18 -8.99 6.95 6.50
C SER A 18 -8.59 7.05 5.01
N SER A 19 -9.21 7.96 4.27
CA SER A 19 -8.81 8.27 2.89
C SER A 19 -7.33 8.68 2.79
N SER A 20 -6.74 9.24 3.85
CA SER A 20 -5.30 9.56 3.92
C SER A 20 -4.38 8.34 3.89
N ASP A 21 -4.86 7.17 4.32
CA ASP A 21 -4.10 5.90 4.32
C ASP A 21 -4.27 5.10 3.03
N ILE A 22 -5.14 5.58 2.13
CA ILE A 22 -5.42 4.95 0.85
C ILE A 22 -4.55 5.58 -0.23
N GLU A 23 -3.82 4.75 -0.94
CA GLU A 23 -3.14 5.11 -2.17
C GLU A 23 -3.89 4.58 -3.39
N TRP A 24 -3.61 5.17 -4.54
CA TRP A 24 -4.29 4.84 -5.78
C TRP A 24 -3.28 4.57 -6.89
N ARG A 25 -3.56 3.55 -7.68
CA ARG A 25 -2.77 3.24 -8.88
C ARG A 25 -3.67 3.06 -10.10
N VAL A 26 -3.11 3.21 -11.28
CA VAL A 26 -3.79 2.87 -12.53
C VAL A 26 -3.67 1.36 -12.77
N SER A 27 -4.79 0.67 -12.95
CA SER A 27 -4.81 -0.77 -13.31
C SER A 27 -4.93 -1.00 -14.81
N ALA A 28 -5.61 -0.11 -15.51
CA ALA A 28 -5.80 -0.16 -16.97
C ALA A 28 -5.98 1.25 -17.53
N THR A 29 -5.68 1.45 -18.80
CA THR A 29 -5.93 2.72 -19.51
C THR A 29 -6.91 2.51 -20.68
N ASN A 30 -7.59 3.57 -21.07
CA ASN A 30 -8.32 3.58 -22.35
C ASN A 30 -7.33 3.54 -23.54
N ALA A 31 -7.85 3.29 -24.74
CA ALA A 31 -7.04 3.15 -25.95
C ALA A 31 -6.18 4.41 -26.24
N GLU A 32 -6.74 5.59 -25.99
CA GLU A 32 -6.07 6.88 -26.20
C GLU A 32 -5.09 7.24 -25.07
N LYS A 33 -4.99 6.41 -24.01
CA LYS A 33 -4.15 6.63 -22.83
C LYS A 33 -4.37 8.01 -22.16
N THR A 34 -5.58 8.53 -22.24
CA THR A 34 -5.99 9.80 -21.62
C THR A 34 -6.68 9.58 -20.28
N LYS A 35 -7.29 8.40 -20.10
CA LYS A 35 -7.97 7.98 -18.86
C LYS A 35 -7.43 6.65 -18.37
N GLY A 36 -7.45 6.49 -17.06
CA GLY A 36 -7.06 5.26 -16.38
C GLY A 36 -8.12 4.83 -15.36
N LEU A 37 -8.22 3.53 -15.17
CA LEU A 37 -9.02 2.95 -14.11
C LEU A 37 -8.22 3.01 -12.81
N ALA A 38 -8.66 3.84 -11.87
CA ALA A 38 -8.03 3.95 -10.56
C ALA A 38 -8.47 2.80 -9.65
N VAL A 39 -7.51 2.16 -9.00
CA VAL A 39 -7.76 1.14 -7.97
C VAL A 39 -7.10 1.55 -6.67
N PRO A 40 -7.85 1.51 -5.54
CA PRO A 40 -7.34 1.83 -4.23
C PRO A 40 -6.53 0.67 -3.64
N TYR A 41 -5.58 1.00 -2.78
CA TYR A 41 -4.90 0.03 -1.94
C TYR A 41 -4.42 0.65 -0.62
N VAL A 42 -4.29 -0.18 0.40
CA VAL A 42 -3.73 0.22 1.70
C VAL A 42 -2.21 0.12 1.65
N THR A 43 -1.50 1.07 2.24
CA THR A 43 -0.04 1.00 2.35
C THR A 43 0.40 -0.07 3.35
N ASN A 44 1.60 -0.63 3.18
CA ASN A 44 2.14 -1.58 4.16
C ASN A 44 2.26 -0.96 5.55
N ARG A 45 2.59 0.32 5.62
CA ARG A 45 2.67 1.06 6.89
C ARG A 45 1.33 1.10 7.62
N ALA A 46 0.24 1.41 6.90
CA ALA A 46 -1.10 1.41 7.48
C ALA A 46 -1.53 0.00 7.93
N ILE A 47 -1.12 -1.06 7.20
CA ILE A 47 -1.34 -2.45 7.60
C ILE A 47 -0.59 -2.77 8.89
N GLN A 48 0.70 -2.42 8.98
CA GLN A 48 1.53 -2.64 10.17
C GLN A 48 0.96 -1.90 11.37
N ASN A 49 0.65 -0.61 11.24
CA ASN A 49 0.02 0.16 12.32
C ASN A 49 -1.29 -0.49 12.80
N ARG A 50 -2.14 -0.95 11.86
CA ARG A 50 -3.38 -1.64 12.22
C ARG A 50 -3.12 -2.91 13.03
N LEU A 51 -2.11 -3.68 12.67
CA LEU A 51 -1.73 -4.90 13.40
C LEU A 51 -1.15 -4.56 14.77
N ASP A 52 -0.24 -3.58 14.86
CA ASP A 52 0.35 -3.11 16.11
C ASP A 52 -0.72 -2.60 17.08
N ASP A 53 -1.65 -1.79 16.60
CA ASP A 53 -2.76 -1.24 17.40
C ASP A 53 -3.77 -2.31 17.83
N THR A 54 -3.87 -3.40 17.08
CA THR A 54 -4.89 -4.44 17.30
C THR A 54 -4.42 -5.52 18.28
N VAL A 55 -3.22 -6.03 18.09
CA VAL A 55 -2.69 -7.19 18.83
C VAL A 55 -1.37 -6.89 19.56
N GLY A 56 -0.82 -5.70 19.41
CA GLY A 56 0.48 -5.31 19.94
C GLY A 56 1.62 -5.65 19.01
N ILE A 57 2.74 -4.96 19.18
CA ILE A 57 3.96 -5.13 18.38
C ILE A 57 4.54 -6.56 18.50
N ASP A 58 4.25 -7.25 19.57
CA ASP A 58 4.68 -8.62 19.88
C ASP A 58 3.61 -9.69 19.57
N GLY A 59 2.42 -9.24 19.15
CA GLY A 59 1.27 -10.11 18.88
C GLY A 59 1.19 -10.61 17.44
N TRP A 60 2.07 -10.18 16.55
CA TRP A 60 2.08 -10.59 15.15
C TRP A 60 3.48 -10.56 14.55
N TYR A 61 3.66 -11.28 13.45
CA TYR A 61 4.85 -11.19 12.59
C TYR A 61 4.49 -11.56 11.15
N ASN A 62 5.36 -11.20 10.22
CA ASN A 62 5.28 -11.65 8.84
C ASN A 62 6.51 -12.47 8.45
N ASP A 63 6.29 -13.44 7.56
CA ASP A 63 7.32 -14.27 6.94
C ASP A 63 7.18 -14.19 5.42
N PHE A 64 8.30 -14.20 4.70
CA PHE A 64 8.32 -14.16 3.25
C PHE A 64 9.00 -15.41 2.70
N ARG A 65 8.40 -15.99 1.66
CA ARG A 65 8.93 -17.19 1.01
C ARG A 65 8.94 -17.02 -0.51
N PRO A 66 10.04 -17.39 -1.17
CA PRO A 66 10.06 -17.42 -2.63
C PRO A 66 9.06 -18.47 -3.16
N TRP A 67 8.39 -18.16 -4.25
CA TRP A 67 7.45 -19.04 -4.93
C TRP A 67 7.75 -19.07 -6.43
N LYS A 68 7.25 -20.07 -7.15
CA LYS A 68 7.44 -20.23 -8.61
C LYS A 68 8.92 -20.07 -9.04
N ASN A 69 9.82 -20.82 -8.40
CA ASN A 69 11.27 -20.74 -8.67
C ASN A 69 11.87 -19.33 -8.50
N GLY A 70 11.35 -18.53 -7.58
CA GLY A 70 11.82 -17.19 -7.28
C GLY A 70 11.22 -16.08 -8.13
N SER A 71 10.22 -16.37 -9.00
CA SER A 71 9.53 -15.36 -9.80
C SER A 71 8.32 -14.73 -9.11
N ALA A 72 8.02 -15.16 -7.88
CA ALA A 72 6.94 -14.64 -7.04
C ALA A 72 7.35 -14.71 -5.58
N GLN A 73 6.70 -13.88 -4.74
CA GLN A 73 6.88 -13.87 -3.30
C GLN A 73 5.56 -14.21 -2.60
N LEU A 74 5.62 -15.11 -1.63
CA LEU A 74 4.56 -15.33 -0.66
C LEU A 74 4.83 -14.49 0.58
N CYS A 75 3.80 -13.90 1.17
CA CYS A 75 3.83 -13.35 2.51
C CYS A 75 2.84 -14.11 3.39
N GLY A 76 3.30 -14.57 4.55
CA GLY A 76 2.47 -15.06 5.64
C GLY A 76 2.38 -13.99 6.72
N ILE A 77 1.18 -13.57 7.07
CA ILE A 77 0.95 -12.76 8.28
C ILE A 77 0.42 -13.69 9.35
N SER A 78 1.16 -13.76 10.47
CA SER A 78 0.86 -14.59 11.64
C SER A 78 0.39 -13.72 12.78
N ILE A 79 -0.71 -14.10 13.41
CA ILE A 79 -1.22 -13.47 14.64
C ILE A 79 -1.22 -14.52 15.73
N PHE A 80 -0.65 -14.17 16.89
CA PHE A 80 -0.67 -15.03 18.08
C PHE A 80 -2.03 -14.94 18.77
N PHE A 81 -2.65 -16.07 19.00
CA PHE A 81 -3.92 -16.21 19.70
C PHE A 81 -3.68 -16.75 21.12
N PRO A 82 -3.73 -15.89 22.14
CA PRO A 82 -3.45 -16.31 23.53
C PRO A 82 -4.36 -17.44 24.02
N GLN A 83 -5.61 -17.46 23.57
CA GLN A 83 -6.60 -18.46 23.96
C GLN A 83 -6.30 -19.86 23.40
N LEU A 84 -5.56 -19.91 22.29
CA LEU A 84 -5.15 -21.15 21.62
C LEU A 84 -3.67 -21.47 21.87
N GLU A 85 -2.94 -20.56 22.51
CA GLU A 85 -1.48 -20.64 22.73
C GLU A 85 -0.68 -20.90 21.44
N GLN A 86 -1.19 -20.39 20.30
CA GLN A 86 -0.56 -20.61 18.99
C GLN A 86 -0.71 -19.42 18.05
N CYS A 87 0.17 -19.37 17.06
CA CYS A 87 0.03 -18.46 15.92
C CYS A 87 -0.83 -19.09 14.82
N LEU A 88 -1.77 -18.32 14.30
CA LEU A 88 -2.45 -18.64 13.04
C LEU A 88 -1.86 -17.80 11.92
N THR A 89 -1.52 -18.43 10.81
CA THR A 89 -0.90 -17.76 9.67
C THR A 89 -1.81 -17.84 8.45
N LYS A 90 -1.99 -16.70 7.77
CA LYS A 90 -2.66 -16.64 6.47
C LYS A 90 -1.68 -16.16 5.42
N TRP A 91 -1.67 -16.83 4.28
CA TRP A 91 -0.72 -16.64 3.20
C TRP A 91 -1.41 -16.11 1.94
N ASP A 92 -0.75 -15.18 1.25
CA ASP A 92 -1.04 -14.84 -0.14
C ASP A 92 0.25 -14.37 -0.83
N GLY A 93 0.26 -14.31 -2.15
CA GLY A 93 1.45 -14.02 -2.93
C GLY A 93 1.23 -13.02 -4.05
N ALA A 94 2.34 -12.47 -4.51
CA ALA A 94 2.39 -11.61 -5.68
C ALA A 94 3.56 -12.03 -6.57
N ASP A 95 3.37 -11.94 -7.88
CA ASP A 95 4.47 -12.09 -8.83
C ASP A 95 5.45 -10.93 -8.65
N ASP A 96 6.74 -11.19 -8.88
CA ASP A 96 7.76 -10.14 -8.84
C ASP A 96 7.46 -9.10 -9.91
N SER A 97 7.50 -7.83 -9.52
CA SER A 97 7.34 -6.75 -10.47
C SER A 97 8.60 -6.62 -11.32
N GLU A 98 8.44 -6.31 -12.61
CA GLU A 98 9.58 -6.05 -13.51
C GLU A 98 10.41 -4.80 -13.12
N PHE A 99 9.89 -3.97 -12.22
CA PHE A 99 10.54 -2.81 -11.62
C PHE A 99 10.77 -3.06 -10.13
N GLU A 100 12.02 -2.97 -9.67
CA GLU A 100 12.38 -3.24 -8.26
C GLU A 100 11.81 -4.59 -7.77
N SER A 101 12.13 -5.68 -8.46
CA SER A 101 11.49 -7.00 -8.30
C SER A 101 11.36 -7.45 -6.84
N VAL A 102 12.40 -7.32 -6.04
CA VAL A 102 12.39 -7.75 -4.64
C VAL A 102 11.47 -6.87 -3.79
N LYS A 103 11.62 -5.54 -3.85
CA LYS A 103 10.83 -4.61 -3.03
C LYS A 103 9.36 -4.61 -3.43
N GLY A 104 9.07 -4.69 -4.73
CA GLY A 104 7.70 -4.76 -5.26
C GLY A 104 7.00 -6.04 -4.85
N GLY A 105 7.63 -7.19 -5.04
CA GLY A 105 7.08 -8.51 -4.70
C GLY A 105 6.78 -8.65 -3.21
N LEU A 106 7.70 -8.25 -2.33
CA LEU A 106 7.50 -8.28 -0.87
C LEU A 106 6.38 -7.34 -0.44
N SER A 107 6.35 -6.11 -0.97
CA SER A 107 5.30 -5.14 -0.63
C SER A 107 3.91 -5.59 -1.07
N ASP A 108 3.79 -6.11 -2.28
CA ASP A 108 2.50 -6.50 -2.83
C ASP A 108 1.99 -7.81 -2.22
N SER A 109 2.87 -8.77 -1.93
CA SER A 109 2.49 -10.01 -1.23
C SER A 109 1.97 -9.72 0.18
N MET A 110 2.58 -8.76 0.92
CA MET A 110 2.10 -8.37 2.24
C MET A 110 0.70 -7.73 2.18
N LYS A 111 0.45 -6.84 1.23
CA LYS A 111 -0.89 -6.24 1.03
C LYS A 111 -1.94 -7.31 0.74
N ARG A 112 -1.60 -8.31 -0.04
CA ARG A 112 -2.49 -9.43 -0.36
C ARG A 112 -2.74 -10.33 0.85
N ALA A 113 -1.68 -10.69 1.61
CA ALA A 113 -1.81 -11.46 2.85
C ALA A 113 -2.67 -10.73 3.89
N ALA A 114 -2.59 -9.40 3.97
CA ALA A 114 -3.43 -8.59 4.85
C ALA A 114 -4.93 -8.72 4.51
N VAL A 115 -5.29 -8.85 3.24
CA VAL A 115 -6.68 -9.07 2.80
C VAL A 115 -7.23 -10.40 3.34
N GLU A 116 -6.40 -11.42 3.53
CA GLU A 116 -6.80 -12.69 4.14
C GLU A 116 -7.23 -12.49 5.61
N TRP A 117 -6.67 -11.49 6.29
CA TRP A 117 -7.06 -11.04 7.62
C TRP A 117 -8.19 -9.99 7.62
N SER A 118 -8.83 -9.75 6.48
CA SER A 118 -9.88 -8.74 6.25
C SER A 118 -9.37 -7.28 6.20
N ILE A 119 -8.08 -7.04 6.38
CA ILE A 119 -7.48 -5.70 6.35
C ILE A 119 -7.54 -5.16 4.91
N GLY A 120 -8.27 -4.05 4.70
CA GLY A 120 -8.44 -3.45 3.38
C GLY A 120 -9.33 -4.24 2.40
N ARG A 121 -9.90 -5.37 2.81
CA ARG A 121 -10.76 -6.19 1.93
C ARG A 121 -11.97 -5.44 1.39
N TYR A 122 -12.52 -4.51 2.14
CA TYR A 122 -13.67 -3.70 1.74
C TYR A 122 -13.43 -2.89 0.46
N LEU A 123 -12.17 -2.58 0.13
CA LEU A 123 -11.81 -1.82 -1.07
C LEU A 123 -12.16 -2.56 -2.37
N TYR A 124 -12.18 -3.88 -2.36
CA TYR A 124 -12.54 -4.68 -3.54
C TYR A 124 -14.01 -4.51 -3.96
N GLY A 125 -14.86 -4.04 -3.04
CA GLY A 125 -16.26 -3.75 -3.32
C GLY A 125 -16.51 -2.36 -3.90
N MET A 126 -15.52 -1.48 -3.97
CA MET A 126 -15.73 -0.10 -4.43
C MET A 126 -16.18 -0.02 -5.89
N THR A 127 -16.95 1.03 -6.18
CA THR A 127 -17.28 1.38 -7.56
C THR A 127 -16.04 1.82 -8.30
N GLN A 128 -15.86 1.34 -9.53
CA GLN A 128 -14.73 1.69 -10.38
C GLN A 128 -14.74 3.18 -10.73
N VAL A 129 -13.61 3.86 -10.58
CA VAL A 129 -13.45 5.28 -10.87
C VAL A 129 -12.47 5.47 -12.02
N TRP A 130 -12.95 6.02 -13.13
CA TRP A 130 -12.10 6.44 -14.22
C TRP A 130 -11.60 7.86 -13.98
N VAL A 131 -10.28 8.04 -14.09
CA VAL A 131 -9.56 9.30 -13.83
C VAL A 131 -8.74 9.75 -15.02
N THR A 132 -8.40 11.01 -15.06
CA THR A 132 -7.44 11.54 -16.01
C THR A 132 -6.04 11.12 -15.62
N VAL A 133 -5.27 10.66 -16.61
CA VAL A 133 -3.88 10.22 -16.40
C VAL A 133 -2.89 11.04 -17.18
N GLN A 134 -1.68 11.07 -16.69
CA GLN A 134 -0.50 11.57 -17.40
C GLN A 134 0.40 10.38 -17.73
N ILE A 135 0.80 10.28 -18.99
CA ILE A 135 1.75 9.27 -19.42
C ILE A 135 3.16 9.79 -19.20
N THR A 136 3.94 9.06 -18.43
CA THR A 136 5.37 9.30 -18.23
C THR A 136 6.16 8.19 -18.93
N ASN A 137 7.07 8.57 -19.79
CA ASN A 137 7.95 7.64 -20.49
C ASN A 137 9.26 7.54 -19.71
N SER A 138 9.60 6.34 -19.26
CA SER A 138 10.89 6.03 -18.67
C SER A 138 11.56 4.94 -19.48
N GLY A 139 12.50 5.32 -20.35
CA GLY A 139 13.14 4.41 -21.29
C GLY A 139 12.12 3.80 -22.27
N LYS A 140 12.11 2.45 -22.34
CA LYS A 140 11.19 1.70 -23.23
C LYS A 140 9.79 1.51 -22.65
N LYS A 141 9.53 1.91 -21.39
CA LYS A 141 8.26 1.69 -20.70
C LYS A 141 7.49 3.00 -20.55
N SER A 142 6.19 2.90 -20.73
CA SER A 142 5.23 4.00 -20.60
C SER A 142 4.37 3.72 -19.37
N ASN A 143 4.47 4.57 -18.35
CA ASN A 143 3.70 4.44 -17.11
C ASN A 143 2.58 5.50 -17.09
N ALA A 144 1.36 5.07 -16.76
CA ALA A 144 0.25 5.97 -16.53
C ALA A 144 0.21 6.37 -15.06
N ARG A 145 0.32 7.66 -14.79
CA ARG A 145 0.17 8.24 -13.45
C ARG A 145 -1.16 8.99 -13.35
N ILE A 146 -1.87 8.82 -12.24
CA ILE A 146 -3.05 9.61 -11.91
C ILE A 146 -2.62 11.06 -11.72
N ARG A 147 -3.36 12.01 -12.28
CA ARG A 147 -3.11 13.43 -12.07
C ARG A 147 -3.46 13.83 -10.65
N ASP A 148 -2.67 14.71 -10.06
CA ASP A 148 -2.83 15.11 -8.65
C ASP A 148 -4.19 15.79 -8.39
N GLU A 149 -4.78 16.44 -9.41
CA GLU A 149 -6.11 17.06 -9.32
C GLU A 149 -7.26 16.05 -9.15
N GLU A 150 -7.03 14.77 -9.46
CA GLU A 150 -8.03 13.71 -9.27
C GLU A 150 -8.09 13.22 -7.81
N ARG A 151 -7.09 13.55 -6.98
CA ARG A 151 -7.00 13.06 -5.60
C ARG A 151 -8.25 13.37 -4.76
N PRO A 152 -8.79 14.61 -4.70
CA PRO A 152 -9.98 14.90 -3.90
C PRO A 152 -11.21 14.10 -4.35
N ARG A 153 -11.33 13.84 -5.65
CA ARG A 153 -12.42 13.06 -6.21
C ARG A 153 -12.32 11.57 -5.84
N LEU A 154 -11.12 11.04 -5.78
CA LEU A 154 -10.84 9.67 -5.36
C LEU A 154 -11.09 9.50 -3.84
N ASP A 155 -10.67 10.48 -3.04
CA ASP A 155 -10.91 10.49 -1.60
C ASP A 155 -12.42 10.56 -1.31
N GLN A 156 -13.17 11.40 -2.05
CA GLN A 156 -14.63 11.45 -1.96
C GLN A 156 -15.27 10.07 -2.29
N ALA A 157 -14.80 9.40 -3.36
CA ALA A 157 -15.32 8.08 -3.73
C ALA A 157 -15.10 7.04 -2.63
N HIS A 158 -13.95 7.11 -1.96
CA HIS A 158 -13.64 6.25 -0.83
C HIS A 158 -14.54 6.55 0.38
N ASP A 159 -14.67 7.83 0.75
CA ASP A 159 -15.46 8.24 1.92
C ASP A 159 -16.95 7.91 1.75
N GLU A 160 -17.50 8.11 0.54
CA GLU A 160 -18.87 7.70 0.21
C GLU A 160 -19.05 6.18 0.29
N TRP A 161 -18.04 5.41 -0.13
CA TRP A 161 -18.05 3.95 0.00
C TRP A 161 -18.03 3.51 1.46
N VAL A 162 -17.20 4.13 2.30
CA VAL A 162 -17.13 3.85 3.74
C VAL A 162 -18.47 4.20 4.40
N ALA A 163 -19.05 5.36 4.11
CA ALA A 163 -20.36 5.76 4.64
C ALA A 163 -21.47 4.76 4.24
N TYR A 164 -21.43 4.25 3.00
CA TYR A 164 -22.34 3.22 2.54
C TYR A 164 -22.21 1.92 3.35
N LEU A 165 -20.98 1.45 3.60
CA LEU A 165 -20.75 0.24 4.39
C LEU A 165 -21.23 0.40 5.83
N GLN A 166 -20.94 1.52 6.46
CA GLN A 166 -21.40 1.83 7.83
C GLN A 166 -22.93 1.89 7.93
N ALA A 167 -23.59 2.45 6.92
CA ALA A 167 -25.06 2.45 6.87
C ALA A 167 -25.62 1.03 6.73
N LYS A 168 -24.96 0.18 5.92
CA LYS A 168 -25.32 -1.25 5.81
C LYS A 168 -25.16 -1.99 7.15
N GLU A 169 -24.09 -1.73 7.88
CA GLU A 169 -23.84 -2.32 9.21
C GLU A 169 -24.92 -1.91 10.23
N ARG A 170 -25.44 -0.69 10.13
CA ARG A 170 -26.60 -0.24 10.95
C ARG A 170 -27.95 -0.82 10.51
N GLY A 171 -27.97 -1.70 9.49
CA GLY A 171 -29.18 -2.29 8.95
C GLY A 171 -29.96 -1.40 7.97
N GLU A 172 -29.39 -0.27 7.56
CA GLU A 172 -29.96 0.61 6.56
C GLU A 172 -29.82 0.01 5.16
N ASN A 173 -30.59 0.48 4.19
CA ASN A 173 -30.52 0.05 2.80
C ASN A 173 -30.26 1.24 1.85
N PRO A 174 -29.10 1.94 2.00
CA PRO A 174 -28.76 3.05 1.12
C PRO A 174 -28.48 2.57 -0.31
N PRO A 175 -28.68 3.42 -1.32
CA PRO A 175 -28.26 3.12 -2.67
C PRO A 175 -26.73 3.00 -2.73
N ARG A 176 -26.25 2.07 -3.56
CA ARG A 176 -24.80 1.91 -3.77
C ARG A 176 -24.21 3.21 -4.37
N PRO A 177 -23.09 3.72 -3.84
CA PRO A 177 -22.42 4.90 -4.37
C PRO A 177 -22.04 4.73 -5.84
N LYS A 178 -22.24 5.78 -6.62
CA LYS A 178 -21.81 5.87 -8.01
C LYS A 178 -20.43 6.50 -8.07
N ALA A 179 -19.71 6.26 -9.18
CA ALA A 179 -18.45 6.97 -9.40
C ALA A 179 -18.70 8.49 -9.41
N PRO A 180 -17.87 9.29 -8.73
CA PRO A 180 -17.99 10.73 -8.78
C PRO A 180 -17.87 11.24 -10.23
N PRO A 181 -18.53 12.35 -10.60
CA PRO A 181 -18.46 12.87 -11.96
C PRO A 181 -17.02 13.22 -12.35
N PRO A 182 -16.64 13.04 -13.62
CA PRO A 182 -15.30 13.39 -14.08
C PRO A 182 -15.04 14.89 -13.92
N LEU A 183 -13.77 15.25 -13.69
CA LEU A 183 -13.37 16.64 -13.67
C LEU A 183 -13.76 17.30 -15.01
N LYS A 184 -14.36 18.48 -14.94
CA LYS A 184 -14.63 19.29 -16.15
C LYS A 184 -13.28 19.60 -16.79
N ALA A 185 -13.12 19.29 -18.08
CA ALA A 185 -11.93 19.66 -18.83
C ALA A 185 -11.72 21.17 -18.71
N GLN A 186 -10.65 21.60 -18.05
CA GLN A 186 -10.22 23.01 -18.13
C GLN A 186 -9.80 23.26 -19.57
N LYS A 187 -10.58 24.06 -20.28
CA LYS A 187 -10.20 24.57 -21.61
C LYS A 187 -8.95 25.42 -21.44
N GLY A 188 -7.82 24.89 -21.87
CA GLY A 188 -6.64 25.62 -22.30
C GLY A 188 -5.84 26.34 -21.21
N GLN A 189 -4.83 25.67 -20.68
CA GLN A 189 -3.54 26.28 -20.40
C GLN A 189 -2.43 25.32 -20.86
N ASN A 190 -2.24 25.26 -22.18
CA ASN A 190 -1.00 24.80 -22.78
C ASN A 190 0.00 25.95 -22.74
N GLY A 191 0.53 26.27 -21.57
CA GLY A 191 1.75 27.03 -21.40
C GLY A 191 2.89 26.07 -21.03
N PRO A 192 4.08 26.18 -21.64
CA PRO A 192 5.21 25.39 -21.20
C PRO A 192 5.54 25.72 -19.75
N PRO A 193 5.96 24.73 -18.92
CA PRO A 193 6.31 25.00 -17.54
C PRO A 193 7.43 26.04 -17.47
N ALA A 194 7.21 27.09 -16.69
CA ALA A 194 8.22 28.09 -16.41
C ALA A 194 9.44 27.38 -15.79
N GLN A 195 10.56 27.45 -16.50
CA GLN A 195 11.85 26.99 -15.99
C GLN A 195 12.25 27.95 -14.85
N THR A 196 12.01 27.54 -13.62
CA THR A 196 12.63 28.17 -12.46
C THR A 196 14.09 27.76 -12.46
N GLN A 197 14.96 28.61 -12.98
CA GLN A 197 16.41 28.50 -12.79
C GLN A 197 16.72 28.73 -11.32
N GLY A 198 16.72 27.65 -10.54
CA GLY A 198 17.33 27.63 -9.23
C GLY A 198 18.84 27.62 -9.40
N GLN A 199 19.49 28.77 -9.12
CA GLN A 199 20.93 28.85 -8.99
C GLN A 199 21.35 27.99 -7.79
N TYR A 200 21.95 26.84 -8.06
CA TYR A 200 22.69 26.08 -7.09
C TYR A 200 24.00 26.81 -6.81
N GLN A 201 24.10 27.48 -5.66
CA GLN A 201 25.38 27.91 -5.11
C GLN A 201 26.03 26.69 -4.42
N ALA A 202 27.18 26.28 -4.94
CA ALA A 202 28.01 25.24 -4.35
C ALA A 202 28.53 25.73 -2.97
N PRO A 203 28.56 24.87 -1.93
CA PRO A 203 29.16 25.21 -0.66
C PRO A 203 30.71 25.28 -0.78
N PRO A 204 31.39 26.15 0.00
CA PRO A 204 32.84 26.32 -0.06
C PRO A 204 33.56 25.04 0.38
N GLN A 205 34.56 24.65 -0.38
CA GLN A 205 35.52 23.59 -0.02
C GLN A 205 36.40 24.08 1.13
N GLY A 206 36.40 23.35 2.24
CA GLY A 206 37.40 23.51 3.28
C GLY A 206 36.91 23.13 4.66
N ALA A 207 36.98 21.86 5.03
CA ALA A 207 37.24 21.47 6.43
C ALA A 207 37.63 19.98 6.47
N GLN A 208 38.83 19.79 6.82
CA GLN A 208 39.62 18.66 7.35
C GLN A 208 38.89 17.37 7.70
N GLN A 209 39.41 16.27 7.13
CA GLN A 209 39.26 14.89 7.55
C GLN A 209 39.59 14.71 9.04
N ARG A 210 38.62 14.30 9.84
CA ARG A 210 38.85 13.59 11.09
C ARG A 210 38.51 12.13 10.90
N GLN A 211 39.53 11.29 10.91
CA GLN A 211 39.43 9.85 11.03
C GLN A 211 38.66 9.50 12.32
N ARG A 212 37.55 8.81 12.21
CA ARG A 212 36.94 8.05 13.30
C ARG A 212 37.25 6.57 13.08
N GLN A 213 37.92 6.04 14.08
CA GLN A 213 38.24 4.62 14.22
C GLN A 213 36.94 3.81 14.32
N ASP A 214 36.86 2.79 13.47
CA ASP A 214 35.87 1.72 13.54
C ASP A 214 36.02 0.94 14.85
N GLN A 215 34.97 0.96 15.68
CA GLN A 215 34.76 -0.08 16.66
C GLN A 215 33.73 -1.07 16.08
N GLY A 216 34.23 -2.24 15.74
CA GLY A 216 33.46 -3.33 15.15
C GLY A 216 32.35 -3.82 16.06
N CYS A 217 31.17 -3.91 15.48
CA CYS A 217 30.05 -4.66 16.03
C CYS A 217 30.28 -6.14 15.73
N LEU A 218 30.42 -6.94 16.78
CA LEU A 218 30.61 -8.39 16.71
C LEU A 218 29.35 -9.05 16.13
N LEU A 219 29.49 -9.62 14.95
CA LEU A 219 28.53 -10.55 14.38
C LEU A 219 28.59 -11.87 15.16
N TYR A 220 27.47 -12.30 15.67
CA TYR A 220 27.28 -13.61 16.25
C TYR A 220 27.18 -14.63 15.12
N THR A 221 28.23 -15.36 14.87
CA THR A 221 28.20 -16.59 14.07
C THR A 221 28.02 -17.77 15.01
N SER A 222 26.87 -18.41 15.00
CA SER A 222 26.69 -19.73 15.59
C SER A 222 27.06 -20.78 14.55
N ASP A 223 28.27 -21.31 14.64
CA ASP A 223 28.62 -22.58 14.04
C ASP A 223 27.86 -23.70 14.78
N ALA A 224 27.03 -24.42 14.06
CA ALA A 224 26.58 -25.74 14.48
C ALA A 224 27.20 -26.73 13.47
N ALA A 225 28.31 -27.31 13.89
CA ALA A 225 28.89 -28.49 13.26
C ALA A 225 28.38 -29.75 13.99
N ASP A 226 28.07 -30.74 13.17
CA ASP A 226 28.22 -32.20 13.33
C ASP A 226 27.69 -32.88 14.59
N ASP A 227 26.62 -33.70 14.43
CA ASP A 227 26.65 -35.18 14.45
C ASP A 227 25.34 -35.74 13.88
#